data_8a788db89f933e358f4e2aab3557ba1f
#
_entry.id   8a788db89f933e358f4e2aab3557ba1f
#
_cell.length_a   1.000
_cell.length_b   1.000
_cell.length_c   1.000
_cell.angle_alpha   90.00
_cell.angle_beta   90.00
_cell.angle_gamma   90.00
#
_symmetry.space_group_name_H-M   'P 1'
#
loop_
_entity.id
_entity.type
_entity.pdbx_description
1 polymer ?
#
loop_
_entity_poly.entity_id
_entity_poly.type
_entity_poly.pdbx_seq_one_letter_code
_entity_poly.pdbx_strand_id
1 'polypeptide(L)'
;DEVYQAYPDKGYKSAGEDRMVGMFKHCNFCLNPRASSIDTPLHSMIDEKHVDHLHPNAVISVASCKDQKALTETIWGGKLAYVPWMRPGWEAARLCEENYAENPDILGILLGQHGHTNWAGESKSCYETSLWVIETAARYIEDHDKGEMTFGGQKYAPLDESSRTRLLTEFLPVARGMISSKVKFIATVQTDDATLRFV
;
A
#
# COMPACT_ATOMS: atom_id res chain seq x y z
N ASP A 1 -9.58 -20.37 8.75
CA ASP A 1 -10.13 -20.97 7.56
C ASP A 1 -11.63 -21.32 7.63
N GLU A 2 -12.15 -21.71 8.80
CA GLU A 2 -13.57 -22.01 8.99
C GLU A 2 -14.50 -20.85 8.62
N VAL A 3 -14.10 -19.61 8.92
CA VAL A 3 -14.89 -18.41 8.56
C VAL A 3 -14.91 -18.17 7.06
N TYR A 4 -13.79 -18.43 6.39
CA TYR A 4 -13.69 -18.31 4.96
C TYR A 4 -14.51 -19.39 4.22
N GLN A 5 -14.43 -20.63 4.68
CA GLN A 5 -15.20 -21.74 4.13
C GLN A 5 -16.71 -21.63 4.36
N ALA A 6 -17.14 -20.93 5.42
CA ALA A 6 -18.55 -20.72 5.71
C ALA A 6 -19.28 -19.79 4.70
N TYR A 7 -18.53 -19.06 3.83
CA TYR A 7 -19.10 -18.07 2.92
C TYR A 7 -18.57 -18.15 1.46
N PRO A 8 -18.35 -19.36 0.89
CA PRO A 8 -17.71 -19.50 -0.43
C PRO A 8 -18.54 -18.94 -1.58
N ASP A 9 -19.86 -18.90 -1.43
CA ASP A 9 -20.79 -18.63 -2.56
C ASP A 9 -21.26 -17.17 -2.64
N LYS A 10 -20.89 -16.33 -1.71
CA LYS A 10 -21.26 -14.92 -1.75
C LYS A 10 -20.20 -14.14 -2.51
N GLY A 11 -20.20 -14.16 -3.82
CA GLY A 11 -19.29 -13.51 -4.76
C GLY A 11 -18.50 -12.25 -4.33
N TYR A 12 -18.53 -11.94 -3.03
CA TYR A 12 -17.80 -10.92 -2.33
C TYR A 12 -17.19 -11.50 -1.05
N LYS A 13 -15.99 -12.03 -1.20
CA LYS A 13 -15.22 -12.70 -0.13
C LYS A 13 -14.89 -11.77 1.06
N SER A 14 -14.86 -10.47 0.84
CA SER A 14 -14.48 -9.45 1.82
C SER A 14 -15.34 -9.42 3.10
N ALA A 15 -16.62 -9.78 3.02
CA ALA A 15 -17.47 -9.80 4.22
C ALA A 15 -17.08 -10.93 5.19
N GLY A 16 -16.55 -12.04 4.67
CA GLY A 16 -15.97 -13.13 5.48
C GLY A 16 -14.65 -12.72 6.12
N GLU A 17 -13.79 -12.03 5.36
CA GLU A 17 -12.50 -11.52 5.83
C GLU A 17 -12.66 -10.49 6.96
N ASP A 18 -13.59 -9.54 6.81
CA ASP A 18 -13.88 -8.55 7.85
C ASP A 18 -14.37 -9.21 9.16
N ARG A 19 -15.13 -10.29 9.06
CA ARG A 19 -15.56 -11.07 10.24
C ARG A 19 -14.41 -11.82 10.89
N MET A 20 -13.46 -12.34 10.09
CA MET A 20 -12.27 -13.01 10.58
C MET A 20 -11.41 -12.09 11.45
N VAL A 21 -11.27 -10.81 11.08
CA VAL A 21 -10.54 -9.82 11.90
C VAL A 21 -11.08 -9.75 13.32
N GLY A 22 -12.41 -9.87 13.50
CA GLY A 22 -13.05 -9.92 14.81
C GLY A 22 -12.64 -11.12 15.67
N MET A 23 -12.14 -12.20 15.06
CA MET A 23 -11.68 -13.41 15.75
C MET A 23 -10.23 -13.32 16.21
N PHE A 24 -9.40 -12.48 15.60
CA PHE A 24 -7.95 -12.38 15.90
C PHE A 24 -7.67 -12.07 17.37
N LYS A 25 -8.54 -11.29 18.02
CA LYS A 25 -8.44 -10.99 19.47
C LYS A 25 -8.47 -12.24 20.35
N HIS A 26 -9.03 -13.35 19.87
CA HIS A 26 -9.11 -14.61 20.59
C HIS A 26 -7.88 -15.51 20.35
N CYS A 27 -7.02 -15.13 19.41
CA CYS A 27 -5.82 -15.87 19.04
C CYS A 27 -4.51 -15.23 19.57
N ASN A 28 -4.60 -14.13 20.31
CA ASN A 28 -3.44 -13.43 20.85
C ASN A 28 -2.97 -14.04 22.18
N PHE A 29 -1.66 -14.10 22.38
CA PHE A 29 -1.06 -14.52 23.65
C PHE A 29 -1.27 -13.52 24.78
N CYS A 30 -1.42 -12.24 24.48
CA CYS A 30 -1.64 -11.19 25.47
C CYS A 30 -3.09 -10.72 25.45
N LEU A 31 -3.56 -10.26 26.61
CA LEU A 31 -4.86 -9.60 26.77
C LEU A 31 -4.81 -8.18 26.16
N ASN A 32 -4.28 -8.05 24.94
CA ASN A 32 -4.22 -6.78 24.27
C ASN A 32 -5.62 -6.43 23.71
N PRO A 33 -6.25 -5.33 24.14
CA PRO A 33 -7.57 -4.95 23.66
C PRO A 33 -7.59 -4.42 22.24
N ARG A 34 -6.41 -4.20 21.62
CA ARG A 34 -6.32 -3.73 20.24
C ARG A 34 -6.52 -4.88 19.28
N ALA A 35 -7.36 -4.66 18.27
CA ALA A 35 -7.49 -5.61 17.17
C ALA A 35 -6.17 -5.69 16.38
N SER A 36 -5.79 -6.90 15.99
CA SER A 36 -4.69 -7.12 15.04
C SER A 36 -5.09 -6.62 13.65
N SER A 37 -4.09 -6.34 12.79
CA SER A 37 -4.32 -5.95 11.41
C SER A 37 -5.03 -7.04 10.61
N ILE A 38 -5.75 -6.63 9.57
CA ILE A 38 -6.26 -7.53 8.53
C ILE A 38 -5.13 -8.30 7.82
N ASP A 39 -3.89 -7.80 7.88
CA ASP A 39 -2.69 -8.44 7.32
C ASP A 39 -2.10 -9.55 8.22
N THR A 40 -2.70 -9.82 9.38
CA THR A 40 -2.28 -10.90 10.28
C THR A 40 -2.12 -12.25 9.56
N PRO A 41 -3.01 -12.68 8.65
CA PRO A 41 -2.83 -13.92 7.91
C PRO A 41 -1.55 -13.96 7.07
N LEU A 42 -1.15 -12.84 6.47
CA LEU A 42 0.08 -12.74 5.69
C LEU A 42 1.31 -13.10 6.54
N HIS A 43 1.39 -12.58 7.75
CA HIS A 43 2.48 -12.90 8.68
C HIS A 43 2.43 -14.34 9.21
N SER A 44 1.26 -14.97 9.24
CA SER A 44 1.09 -16.33 9.77
C SER A 44 1.27 -17.41 8.71
N MET A 45 1.14 -17.09 7.43
CA MET A 45 1.24 -18.06 6.33
C MET A 45 2.66 -18.18 5.77
N ILE A 46 3.53 -17.23 6.04
CA ILE A 46 4.95 -17.33 5.71
C ILE A 46 5.67 -18.04 6.85
N ASP A 47 6.20 -19.24 6.57
CA ASP A 47 6.86 -20.09 7.59
C ASP A 47 8.30 -19.61 7.86
N GLU A 48 8.41 -18.37 8.31
CA GLU A 48 9.68 -17.73 8.70
C GLU A 48 9.56 -17.05 10.07
N LYS A 49 10.67 -16.97 10.79
CA LYS A 49 10.66 -16.38 12.14
C LYS A 49 10.37 -14.89 12.15
N HIS A 50 10.81 -14.20 11.12
CA HIS A 50 10.68 -12.74 11.00
C HIS A 50 10.08 -12.43 9.63
N VAL A 51 8.93 -11.76 9.65
CA VAL A 51 8.20 -11.31 8.46
C VAL A 51 7.90 -9.83 8.62
N ASP A 52 8.43 -9.02 7.71
CA ASP A 52 8.14 -7.60 7.63
C ASP A 52 7.13 -7.33 6.51
N HIS A 53 6.16 -6.46 6.78
CA HIS A 53 5.25 -5.90 5.79
C HIS A 53 5.29 -4.39 5.86
N LEU A 54 5.65 -3.73 4.76
CA LEU A 54 5.99 -2.32 4.72
C LEU A 54 5.39 -1.62 3.50
N HIS A 55 5.12 -0.31 3.67
CA HIS A 55 4.57 0.58 2.65
C HIS A 55 5.52 1.77 2.36
N PRO A 56 6.77 1.55 1.93
CA PRO A 56 7.70 2.65 1.66
C PRO A 56 7.33 3.37 0.36
N ASN A 57 7.47 4.69 0.33
CA ASN A 57 7.09 5.50 -0.81
C ASN A 57 7.75 5.06 -2.13
N ALA A 58 9.04 4.72 -2.11
CA ALA A 58 9.75 4.24 -3.30
C ALA A 58 9.14 2.93 -3.85
N VAL A 59 8.83 1.98 -2.97
CA VAL A 59 8.23 0.70 -3.36
C VAL A 59 6.78 0.90 -3.83
N ILE A 60 5.99 1.72 -3.14
CA ILE A 60 4.61 2.05 -3.56
C ILE A 60 4.61 2.71 -4.93
N SER A 61 5.57 3.59 -5.22
CA SER A 61 5.68 4.23 -6.53
C SER A 61 5.83 3.20 -7.65
N VAL A 62 6.71 2.22 -7.48
CA VAL A 62 6.87 1.09 -8.42
C VAL A 62 5.61 0.23 -8.46
N ALA A 63 5.07 -0.13 -7.29
CA ALA A 63 3.87 -0.96 -7.16
C ALA A 63 2.61 -0.29 -7.73
N SER A 64 2.62 1.00 -7.99
CA SER A 64 1.50 1.76 -8.58
C SER A 64 1.65 2.00 -10.09
N CYS A 65 2.76 1.58 -10.69
CA CYS A 65 2.98 1.69 -12.13
C CYS A 65 2.09 0.73 -12.91
N LYS A 66 1.91 1.01 -14.21
CA LYS A 66 1.10 0.16 -15.10
C LYS A 66 1.71 -1.24 -15.29
N ASP A 67 3.02 -1.32 -15.42
CA ASP A 67 3.74 -2.55 -15.75
C ASP A 67 4.43 -3.17 -14.52
N GLN A 68 3.72 -3.21 -13.39
CA GLN A 68 4.22 -3.61 -12.07
C GLN A 68 4.99 -4.92 -12.07
N LYS A 69 4.47 -5.97 -12.73
CA LYS A 69 5.10 -7.29 -12.79
C LYS A 69 6.46 -7.24 -13.51
N ALA A 70 6.51 -6.59 -14.66
CA ALA A 70 7.74 -6.45 -15.43
C ALA A 70 8.77 -5.58 -14.70
N LEU A 71 8.32 -4.52 -14.02
CA LEU A 71 9.17 -3.70 -13.18
C LEU A 71 9.72 -4.46 -11.98
N THR A 72 8.92 -5.31 -11.35
CA THR A 72 9.39 -6.16 -10.24
C THR A 72 10.58 -7.03 -10.69
N GLU A 73 10.44 -7.69 -11.83
CA GLU A 73 11.54 -8.50 -12.40
C GLU A 73 12.76 -7.65 -12.76
N THR A 74 12.54 -6.50 -13.39
CA THR A 74 13.63 -5.61 -13.83
C THR A 74 14.42 -5.05 -12.64
N ILE A 75 13.72 -4.64 -11.58
CA ILE A 75 14.32 -3.92 -10.45
C ILE A 75 15.01 -4.89 -9.48
N TRP A 76 14.39 -6.02 -9.16
CA TRP A 76 14.89 -6.95 -8.15
C TRP A 76 15.41 -8.29 -8.71
N GLY A 77 15.39 -8.47 -10.04
CA GLY A 77 16.03 -9.59 -10.72
C GLY A 77 15.54 -10.96 -10.27
N GLY A 78 14.24 -11.15 -10.09
CA GLY A 78 13.65 -12.40 -9.64
C GLY A 78 13.79 -12.68 -8.14
N LYS A 79 14.37 -11.77 -7.37
CA LYS A 79 14.46 -11.89 -5.90
C LYS A 79 13.18 -11.53 -5.18
N LEU A 80 12.28 -10.78 -5.81
CA LEU A 80 10.93 -10.58 -5.36
C LEU A 80 9.94 -11.25 -6.33
N ALA A 81 8.96 -11.96 -5.80
CA ALA A 81 7.78 -12.34 -6.57
C ALA A 81 6.81 -11.15 -6.67
N TYR A 82 5.85 -11.27 -7.55
CA TYR A 82 4.80 -10.27 -7.74
C TYR A 82 3.43 -10.88 -7.51
N VAL A 83 2.67 -10.27 -6.60
CA VAL A 83 1.25 -10.55 -6.39
C VAL A 83 0.43 -9.35 -6.89
N PRO A 84 -0.54 -9.54 -7.81
CA PRO A 84 -1.35 -8.44 -8.31
C PRO A 84 -2.19 -7.82 -7.18
N TRP A 85 -2.63 -6.58 -7.43
CA TRP A 85 -3.48 -5.92 -6.45
C TRP A 85 -4.70 -6.74 -6.09
N MET A 86 -4.92 -6.86 -4.82
CA MET A 86 -6.15 -7.34 -4.24
C MET A 86 -6.36 -6.69 -2.88
N ARG A 87 -7.57 -6.78 -2.38
CA ARG A 87 -7.87 -6.30 -1.04
C ARG A 87 -6.98 -7.02 -0.01
N PRO A 88 -6.35 -6.29 0.93
CA PRO A 88 -5.64 -6.91 2.05
C PRO A 88 -6.55 -7.87 2.83
N GLY A 89 -6.00 -8.99 3.27
CA GLY A 89 -6.71 -9.99 4.02
C GLY A 89 -6.31 -11.42 3.64
N TRP A 90 -7.23 -12.35 3.83
CA TRP A 90 -6.98 -13.78 3.65
C TRP A 90 -6.52 -14.17 2.25
N GLU A 91 -7.20 -13.67 1.21
CA GLU A 91 -6.86 -14.02 -0.18
C GLU A 91 -5.47 -13.49 -0.60
N ALA A 92 -5.13 -12.28 -0.17
CA ALA A 92 -3.79 -11.74 -0.40
C ALA A 92 -2.73 -12.59 0.28
N ALA A 93 -2.97 -12.97 1.53
CA ALA A 93 -2.07 -13.82 2.31
C ALA A 93 -1.89 -15.21 1.66
N ARG A 94 -2.98 -15.82 1.18
CA ARG A 94 -2.93 -17.11 0.50
C ARG A 94 -2.11 -17.07 -0.79
N LEU A 95 -2.24 -16.02 -1.59
CA LEU A 95 -1.40 -15.85 -2.78
C LEU A 95 0.08 -15.61 -2.42
N CYS A 96 0.34 -14.95 -1.30
CA CYS A 96 1.71 -14.81 -0.81
C CYS A 96 2.29 -16.16 -0.37
N GLU A 97 1.51 -16.97 0.35
CA GLU A 97 1.88 -18.34 0.74
C GLU A 97 2.18 -19.22 -0.47
N GLU A 98 1.33 -19.18 -1.51
CA GLU A 98 1.54 -19.92 -2.76
C GLU A 98 2.84 -19.51 -3.45
N ASN A 99 3.10 -18.20 -3.59
CA ASN A 99 4.34 -17.70 -4.18
C ASN A 99 5.57 -18.05 -3.34
N TYR A 100 5.47 -18.02 -2.02
CA TYR A 100 6.54 -18.44 -1.11
C TYR A 100 6.86 -19.93 -1.28
N ALA A 101 5.84 -20.79 -1.33
CA ALA A 101 6.02 -22.23 -1.48
C ALA A 101 6.57 -22.65 -2.84
N GLU A 102 6.15 -21.95 -3.91
CA GLU A 102 6.60 -22.26 -5.28
C GLU A 102 8.01 -21.74 -5.59
N ASN A 103 8.49 -20.72 -4.87
CA ASN A 103 9.74 -20.02 -5.15
C ASN A 103 10.59 -19.86 -3.90
N PRO A 104 11.29 -20.91 -3.44
CA PRO A 104 12.01 -20.91 -2.18
C PRO A 104 13.21 -19.94 -2.14
N ASP A 105 13.67 -19.45 -3.28
CA ASP A 105 14.83 -18.56 -3.40
C ASP A 105 14.48 -17.06 -3.39
N ILE A 106 13.19 -16.73 -3.31
CA ILE A 106 12.76 -15.32 -3.21
C ILE A 106 12.97 -14.80 -1.78
N LEU A 107 13.24 -13.51 -1.71
CA LEU A 107 13.45 -12.80 -0.44
C LEU A 107 12.20 -12.05 0.02
N GLY A 108 11.19 -11.96 -0.84
CA GLY A 108 9.96 -11.24 -0.54
C GLY A 108 9.01 -11.19 -1.74
N ILE A 109 7.95 -10.43 -1.59
CA ILE A 109 6.88 -10.27 -2.57
C ILE A 109 6.52 -8.80 -2.69
N LEU A 110 6.46 -8.29 -3.93
CA LEU A 110 5.84 -7.01 -4.22
C LEU A 110 4.32 -7.21 -4.33
N LEU A 111 3.58 -6.45 -3.54
CA LEU A 111 2.12 -6.41 -3.57
C LEU A 111 1.68 -5.23 -4.44
N GLY A 112 1.07 -5.52 -5.58
CA GLY A 112 0.62 -4.50 -6.53
C GLY A 112 -0.28 -3.45 -5.89
N GLN A 113 -0.01 -2.17 -6.14
CA GLN A 113 -0.71 -1.00 -5.57
C GLN A 113 -0.76 -0.95 -4.04
N HIS A 114 0.15 -1.65 -3.35
CA HIS A 114 0.12 -1.77 -1.91
C HIS A 114 1.49 -1.47 -1.28
N GLY A 115 2.41 -2.42 -1.36
CA GLY A 115 3.72 -2.33 -0.73
C GLY A 115 4.51 -3.61 -0.98
N HIS A 116 5.27 -4.06 0.04
CA HIS A 116 5.96 -5.34 -0.05
C HIS A 116 5.92 -6.09 1.28
N THR A 117 6.17 -7.39 1.20
CA THR A 117 6.50 -8.24 2.33
C THR A 117 7.80 -8.95 2.06
N ASN A 118 8.61 -9.13 3.11
CA ASN A 118 9.86 -9.89 3.07
C ASN A 118 10.06 -10.63 4.40
N TRP A 119 11.00 -11.57 4.43
CA TRP A 119 11.21 -12.44 5.57
C TRP A 119 12.67 -12.89 5.71
N ALA A 120 12.99 -13.42 6.88
CA ALA A 120 14.23 -14.16 7.13
C ALA A 120 14.19 -14.94 8.45
N GLY A 121 15.08 -15.91 8.61
CA GLY A 121 15.26 -16.65 9.85
C GLY A 121 15.83 -15.82 11.02
N GLU A 122 16.47 -14.67 10.74
CA GLU A 122 17.05 -13.76 11.72
C GLU A 122 16.50 -12.33 11.54
N SER A 123 16.20 -11.63 12.65
CA SER A 123 15.59 -10.30 12.60
C SER A 123 16.45 -9.25 11.88
N LYS A 124 17.77 -9.32 12.06
CA LYS A 124 18.68 -8.42 11.37
C LYS A 124 18.64 -8.62 9.86
N SER A 125 18.67 -9.87 9.41
CA SER A 125 18.61 -10.19 7.98
C SER A 125 17.25 -9.79 7.37
N CYS A 126 16.15 -9.95 8.10
CA CYS A 126 14.83 -9.48 7.66
C CYS A 126 14.82 -7.97 7.45
N TYR A 127 15.32 -7.21 8.43
CA TYR A 127 15.44 -5.75 8.34
C TYR A 127 16.37 -5.29 7.20
N GLU A 128 17.53 -5.94 7.05
CA GLU A 128 18.46 -5.64 5.95
C GLU A 128 17.84 -5.93 4.59
N THR A 129 17.01 -6.97 4.47
CA THR A 129 16.23 -7.25 3.26
C THR A 129 15.22 -6.14 3.01
N SER A 130 14.50 -5.68 4.02
CA SER A 130 13.57 -4.54 3.90
C SER A 130 14.29 -3.29 3.36
N LEU A 131 15.46 -2.95 3.92
CA LEU A 131 16.26 -1.82 3.44
C LEU A 131 16.72 -2.01 2.00
N TRP A 132 17.21 -3.20 1.65
CA TRP A 132 17.64 -3.50 0.29
C TRP A 132 16.50 -3.35 -0.72
N VAL A 133 15.30 -3.81 -0.40
CA VAL A 133 14.11 -3.65 -1.25
C VAL A 133 13.81 -2.17 -1.49
N ILE A 134 13.83 -1.36 -0.43
CA ILE A 134 13.55 0.07 -0.47
C ILE A 134 14.60 0.84 -1.28
N GLU A 135 15.89 0.60 -0.98
CA GLU A 135 16.99 1.29 -1.65
C GLU A 135 17.08 0.93 -3.13
N THR A 136 16.81 -0.32 -3.49
CA THR A 136 16.81 -0.75 -4.89
C THR A 136 15.70 -0.06 -5.68
N ALA A 137 14.50 0.07 -5.12
CA ALA A 137 13.42 0.85 -5.72
C ALA A 137 13.77 2.33 -5.85
N ALA A 138 14.35 2.92 -4.79
CA ALA A 138 14.72 4.33 -4.78
C ALA A 138 15.77 4.66 -5.86
N ARG A 139 16.81 3.84 -5.98
CA ARG A 139 17.85 3.99 -7.04
C ARG A 139 17.25 3.88 -8.43
N TYR A 140 16.37 2.90 -8.65
CA TYR A 140 15.69 2.77 -9.94
C TYR A 140 14.88 4.02 -10.30
N ILE A 141 14.18 4.60 -9.33
CA ILE A 141 13.41 5.83 -9.52
C ILE A 141 14.36 7.00 -9.85
N GLU A 142 15.46 7.16 -9.10
CA GLU A 142 16.47 8.21 -9.37
C GLU A 142 17.05 8.10 -10.78
N ASP A 143 17.41 6.89 -11.21
CA ASP A 143 17.98 6.64 -12.55
C ASP A 143 16.99 6.91 -13.69
N HIS A 144 15.70 6.91 -13.42
CA HIS A 144 14.62 7.12 -14.40
C HIS A 144 13.86 8.44 -14.20
N ASP A 145 14.27 9.26 -13.25
CA ASP A 145 13.62 10.54 -12.96
C ASP A 145 13.80 11.50 -14.15
N LYS A 146 12.70 12.04 -14.61
CA LYS A 146 12.63 13.05 -15.67
C LYS A 146 12.52 14.49 -15.13
N GLY A 147 12.80 14.66 -13.85
CA GLY A 147 12.66 15.95 -13.17
C GLY A 147 11.22 16.45 -13.24
N GLU A 148 11.05 17.71 -13.59
CA GLU A 148 9.72 18.33 -13.67
C GLU A 148 8.77 17.65 -14.67
N MET A 149 9.31 16.91 -15.63
CA MET A 149 8.51 16.19 -16.63
C MET A 149 7.99 14.83 -16.13
N THR A 150 8.37 14.37 -14.93
CA THR A 150 7.93 13.09 -14.37
C THR A 150 6.40 13.00 -14.28
N PHE A 151 5.75 14.11 -13.94
CA PHE A 151 4.28 14.23 -13.89
C PHE A 151 3.71 15.05 -15.06
N GLY A 152 4.45 15.20 -16.13
CA GLY A 152 4.01 15.93 -17.32
C GLY A 152 4.28 17.44 -17.29
N GLY A 153 4.96 17.94 -16.28
CA GLY A 153 5.28 19.35 -16.09
C GLY A 153 4.09 20.20 -15.66
N GLN A 154 4.37 21.41 -15.24
CA GLN A 154 3.36 22.37 -14.84
C GLN A 154 2.56 22.86 -16.06
N LYS A 155 1.27 22.63 -16.09
CA LYS A 155 0.37 23.05 -17.19
C LYS A 155 -0.20 24.44 -17.01
N TYR A 156 -0.37 24.89 -15.78
CA TYR A 156 -0.97 26.17 -15.44
C TYR A 156 -0.11 26.92 -14.44
N ALA A 157 0.03 28.21 -14.62
CA ALA A 157 0.68 29.06 -13.62
C ALA A 157 -0.19 29.13 -12.34
N PRO A 158 0.41 29.03 -11.14
CA PRO A 158 -0.33 29.23 -9.90
C PRO A 158 -0.94 30.64 -9.88
N LEU A 159 -2.14 30.74 -9.32
CA LEU A 159 -2.73 32.04 -9.05
C LEU A 159 -1.91 32.79 -8.01
N ASP A 160 -1.81 34.11 -8.15
CA ASP A 160 -1.29 34.97 -7.11
C ASP A 160 -2.16 34.83 -5.84
N GLU A 161 -1.59 35.18 -4.69
CA GLU A 161 -2.23 35.00 -3.39
C GLU A 161 -3.59 35.70 -3.29
N SER A 162 -3.71 36.91 -3.85
CA SER A 162 -4.95 37.70 -3.78
C SER A 162 -6.05 37.07 -4.62
N SER A 163 -5.74 36.65 -5.82
CA SER A 163 -6.68 35.98 -6.73
C SER A 163 -7.11 34.61 -6.19
N ARG A 164 -6.18 33.86 -5.62
CA ARG A 164 -6.47 32.59 -4.95
C ARG A 164 -7.38 32.78 -3.75
N THR A 165 -7.08 33.75 -2.87
CA THR A 165 -7.89 34.03 -1.68
C THR A 165 -9.31 34.41 -2.07
N ARG A 166 -9.47 35.28 -3.09
CA ARG A 166 -10.80 35.66 -3.58
C ARG A 166 -11.58 34.44 -4.08
N LEU A 167 -10.97 33.62 -4.96
CA LEU A 167 -11.59 32.44 -5.49
C LEU A 167 -12.01 31.46 -4.40
N LEU A 168 -11.15 31.20 -3.42
CA LEU A 168 -11.44 30.31 -2.31
C LEU A 168 -12.56 30.85 -1.43
N THR A 169 -12.62 32.16 -1.20
CA THR A 169 -13.67 32.81 -0.42
C THR A 169 -15.05 32.66 -1.08
N GLU A 170 -15.09 32.70 -2.41
CA GLU A 170 -16.32 32.50 -3.17
C GLU A 170 -16.70 31.00 -3.30
N PHE A 171 -15.73 30.16 -3.57
CA PHE A 171 -15.93 28.74 -3.88
C PHE A 171 -16.20 27.87 -2.65
N LEU A 172 -15.40 28.02 -1.59
CA LEU A 172 -15.46 27.11 -0.44
C LEU A 172 -16.82 27.08 0.27
N PRO A 173 -17.52 28.23 0.50
CA PRO A 173 -18.86 28.18 1.10
C PRO A 173 -19.86 27.41 0.28
N VAL A 174 -19.81 27.57 -1.05
CA VAL A 174 -20.70 26.85 -1.98
C VAL A 174 -20.39 25.35 -1.97
N ALA A 175 -19.13 24.99 -2.16
CA ALA A 175 -18.68 23.58 -2.13
C ALA A 175 -19.03 22.92 -0.80
N ARG A 176 -18.77 23.61 0.31
CA ARG A 176 -19.14 23.14 1.65
C ARG A 176 -20.66 22.93 1.79
N GLY A 177 -21.47 23.85 1.29
CA GLY A 177 -22.92 23.72 1.29
C GLY A 177 -23.40 22.49 0.53
N MET A 178 -22.79 22.21 -0.63
CA MET A 178 -23.14 21.05 -1.46
C MET A 178 -22.82 19.71 -0.83
N ILE A 179 -21.68 19.59 -0.14
CA ILE A 179 -21.21 18.32 0.47
C ILE A 179 -21.68 18.10 1.91
N SER A 180 -22.13 19.15 2.61
CA SER A 180 -22.50 19.14 4.03
C SER A 180 -24.00 18.89 4.20
N SER A 181 -24.48 17.69 3.90
CA SER A 181 -25.91 17.34 4.09
C SER A 181 -26.22 16.92 5.53
N LYS A 182 -25.71 15.77 5.96
CA LYS A 182 -25.91 15.21 7.31
C LYS A 182 -24.81 15.58 8.28
N VAL A 183 -23.59 15.72 7.77
CA VAL A 183 -22.40 16.11 8.55
C VAL A 183 -21.81 17.37 7.95
N LYS A 184 -21.40 18.30 8.80
CA LYS A 184 -20.74 19.54 8.36
C LYS A 184 -19.25 19.32 8.22
N PHE A 185 -18.73 19.54 7.02
CA PHE A 185 -17.31 19.41 6.73
C PHE A 185 -16.57 20.73 6.95
N ILE A 186 -15.28 20.61 7.29
CA ILE A 186 -14.31 21.70 7.29
C ILE A 186 -13.35 21.42 6.14
N ALA A 187 -13.12 22.42 5.30
CA ALA A 187 -12.15 22.34 4.22
C ALA A 187 -10.80 22.90 4.65
N THR A 188 -9.72 22.21 4.28
CA THR A 188 -8.36 22.71 4.29
C THR A 188 -7.84 22.82 2.89
N VAL A 189 -7.00 23.81 2.61
CA VAL A 189 -6.41 24.05 1.30
C VAL A 189 -4.90 23.88 1.40
N GLN A 190 -4.33 23.02 0.56
CA GLN A 190 -2.90 22.83 0.45
C GLN A 190 -2.38 23.59 -0.77
N THR A 191 -1.34 24.39 -0.58
CA THR A 191 -0.76 25.25 -1.61
C THR A 191 0.77 25.25 -1.56
N ASP A 192 1.34 24.18 -0.98
CA ASP A 192 2.79 23.98 -1.03
C ASP A 192 3.24 23.59 -2.45
N ASP A 193 4.52 23.84 -2.73
CA ASP A 193 5.09 23.62 -4.07
C ASP A 193 4.94 22.17 -4.55
N ALA A 194 5.07 21.18 -3.66
CA ALA A 194 4.95 19.78 -4.02
C ALA A 194 3.53 19.46 -4.50
N THR A 195 2.51 19.94 -3.77
CA THR A 195 1.09 19.80 -4.14
C THR A 195 0.80 20.48 -5.49
N LEU A 196 1.29 21.71 -5.68
CA LEU A 196 1.04 22.49 -6.91
C LEU A 196 1.75 21.91 -8.14
N ARG A 197 2.87 21.21 -7.96
CA ARG A 197 3.55 20.51 -9.06
C ARG A 197 2.83 19.23 -9.49
N PHE A 198 2.10 18.63 -8.59
CA PHE A 198 1.38 17.37 -8.84
C PHE A 198 0.06 17.60 -9.59
N VAL A 199 -0.58 18.76 -9.44
CA VAL A 199 -1.89 19.11 -10.05
C VAL A 199 -1.71 19.82 -11.37
#